data_d0b49674f5d9e091bb13a2c8e052e19a
#
_entry.id   d0b49674f5d9e091bb13a2c8e052e19a
#
_cell.length_a   1.000
_cell.length_b   1.000
_cell.length_c   1.000
_cell.angle_alpha   90.00
_cell.angle_beta   90.00
_cell.angle_gamma   90.00
#
_symmetry.space_group_name_H-M   'P 1'
#
loop_
_entity.id
_entity.type
_entity.pdbx_description
1 polymer ?
#
loop_
_entity_poly.entity_id
_entity_poly.type
_entity_poly.pdbx_seq_one_letter_code
_entity_poly.pdbx_strand_id
1 'polypeptide(L)'
;MDLPVPTHAFIGGSSGNMKDILKLLLSKNPRIRVVINCIALESVGEAMNCLNVLPFEQVNIAQVQVAKGKKAGSYHLMMGQNPVYVISCRGKEETNE
;
A
#
# COMPACT_ATOMS: atom_id res chain seq x y z
N MET A 1 -12.08 -22.30 16.00
CA MET A 1 -11.11 -21.30 16.50
C MET A 1 -11.31 -19.99 15.77
N ASP A 2 -11.57 -18.96 16.51
CA ASP A 2 -11.78 -17.65 15.92
C ASP A 2 -10.43 -16.97 15.76
N LEU A 3 -10.15 -16.55 14.52
CA LEU A 3 -8.95 -15.78 14.25
C LEU A 3 -9.17 -14.34 14.67
N PRO A 4 -8.16 -13.69 15.24
CA PRO A 4 -8.31 -12.29 15.59
C PRO A 4 -8.57 -11.45 14.35
N VAL A 5 -9.40 -10.42 14.52
CA VAL A 5 -9.69 -9.47 13.45
C VAL A 5 -8.42 -8.65 13.18
N PRO A 6 -7.95 -8.55 11.93
CA PRO A 6 -6.76 -7.78 11.63
C PRO A 6 -6.98 -6.29 11.88
N THR A 7 -6.00 -5.64 12.49
CA THR A 7 -6.02 -4.18 12.67
C THR A 7 -5.19 -3.47 11.62
N HIS A 8 -4.21 -4.17 11.05
CA HIS A 8 -3.30 -3.65 10.04
C HIS A 8 -3.13 -4.68 8.94
N ALA A 9 -2.97 -4.21 7.71
CA ALA A 9 -2.70 -5.07 6.58
C ALA A 9 -1.63 -4.43 5.69
N PHE A 10 -0.73 -5.25 5.20
CA PHE A 10 0.29 -4.84 4.26
C PHE A 10 0.04 -5.55 2.95
N ILE A 11 -0.05 -4.79 1.86
CA ILE A 11 -0.36 -5.34 0.54
C ILE A 11 0.79 -5.01 -0.38
N GLY A 12 1.39 -6.05 -0.97
CA GLY A 12 2.31 -5.87 -2.08
C GLY A 12 1.52 -5.48 -3.32
N GLY A 13 2.09 -4.62 -4.16
CA GLY A 13 1.40 -4.14 -5.34
C GLY A 13 1.18 -5.24 -6.35
N SER A 14 0.08 -5.96 -6.23
CA SER A 14 -0.37 -6.89 -7.25
C SER A 14 -1.51 -6.26 -8.03
N SER A 15 -1.55 -6.50 -9.32
CA SER A 15 -2.60 -5.96 -10.16
C SER A 15 -3.77 -6.94 -10.24
N GLY A 16 -4.97 -6.41 -10.40
CA GLY A 16 -6.17 -7.17 -10.70
C GLY A 16 -7.03 -7.56 -9.52
N ASN A 17 -6.46 -7.76 -8.35
CA ASN A 17 -7.20 -8.25 -7.18
C ASN A 17 -7.30 -7.25 -6.03
N MET A 18 -6.73 -6.08 -6.19
CA MET A 18 -6.61 -5.13 -5.08
C MET A 18 -7.95 -4.73 -4.51
N LYS A 19 -8.92 -4.45 -5.39
CA LYS A 19 -10.25 -4.04 -4.95
C LYS A 19 -10.93 -5.12 -4.11
N ASP A 20 -10.83 -6.36 -4.53
CA ASP A 20 -11.44 -7.49 -3.80
C ASP A 20 -10.76 -7.69 -2.45
N ILE A 21 -9.45 -7.58 -2.41
CA ILE A 21 -8.68 -7.70 -1.17
C ILE A 21 -9.09 -6.60 -0.20
N LEU A 22 -9.17 -5.36 -0.69
CA LEU A 22 -9.54 -4.22 0.16
C LEU A 22 -10.98 -4.35 0.68
N LYS A 23 -11.90 -4.81 -0.16
CA LYS A 23 -13.28 -5.07 0.26
C LYS A 23 -13.33 -6.11 1.35
N LEU A 24 -12.58 -7.19 1.20
CA LEU A 24 -12.54 -8.25 2.19
C LEU A 24 -12.00 -7.73 3.52
N LEU A 25 -10.92 -6.94 3.47
CA LEU A 25 -10.34 -6.37 4.69
C LEU A 25 -11.32 -5.44 5.40
N LEU A 26 -12.02 -4.59 4.65
CA LEU A 26 -13.03 -3.70 5.21
C LEU A 26 -14.19 -4.48 5.84
N SER A 27 -14.56 -5.61 5.26
CA SER A 27 -15.63 -6.44 5.82
C SER A 27 -15.24 -7.05 7.16
N LYS A 28 -13.94 -7.30 7.35
CA LYS A 28 -13.44 -7.84 8.60
C LYS A 28 -13.21 -6.76 9.65
N ASN A 29 -12.77 -5.59 9.23
CA ASN A 29 -12.54 -4.47 10.13
C ASN A 29 -12.74 -3.16 9.36
N PRO A 30 -13.87 -2.47 9.57
CA PRO A 30 -14.14 -1.21 8.86
C PRO A 30 -13.14 -0.09 9.17
N ARG A 31 -12.33 -0.24 10.20
CA ARG A 31 -11.31 0.75 10.58
C ARG A 31 -9.90 0.26 10.31
N ILE A 32 -9.75 -0.72 9.45
CA ILE A 32 -8.44 -1.32 9.21
C ILE A 32 -7.46 -0.28 8.65
N ARG A 33 -6.22 -0.37 9.09
CA ARG A 33 -5.14 0.43 8.52
C ARG A 33 -4.44 -0.40 7.45
N VAL A 34 -4.26 0.19 6.28
CA VAL A 34 -3.70 -0.51 5.14
C VAL A 34 -2.48 0.23 4.62
N VAL A 35 -1.43 -0.51 4.36
CA VAL A 35 -0.23 0.01 3.71
C VAL A 35 -0.04 -0.77 2.43
N ILE A 36 0.04 -0.06 1.31
CA ILE A 36 0.18 -0.65 -0.01
C ILE A 36 1.52 -0.22 -0.60
N ASN A 37 2.33 -1.19 -0.99
CA ASN A 37 3.61 -0.94 -1.64
C ASN A 37 3.44 -1.15 -3.13
N CYS A 38 3.80 -0.17 -3.93
CA CYS A 38 3.69 -0.24 -5.38
C CYS A 38 5.01 0.16 -6.03
N ILE A 39 5.45 -0.59 -7.01
CA ILE A 39 6.62 -0.26 -7.82
C ILE A 39 6.19 0.29 -9.16
N ALA A 40 5.19 -0.32 -9.78
CA ALA A 40 4.69 0.09 -11.07
C ALA A 40 3.67 1.21 -10.95
N LEU A 41 3.70 2.15 -11.90
CA LEU A 41 2.73 3.25 -11.91
C LEU A 41 1.30 2.75 -12.11
N GLU A 42 1.14 1.65 -12.86
CA GLU A 42 -0.17 1.03 -13.05
C GLU A 42 -0.76 0.55 -11.73
N SER A 43 0.08 -0.01 -10.85
CA SER A 43 -0.36 -0.44 -9.53
C SER A 43 -0.75 0.74 -8.65
N VAL A 44 -0.01 1.85 -8.75
CA VAL A 44 -0.37 3.08 -8.04
C VAL A 44 -1.73 3.59 -8.50
N GLY A 45 -1.95 3.61 -9.83
CA GLY A 45 -3.23 4.03 -10.39
C GLY A 45 -4.38 3.15 -9.92
N GLU A 46 -4.19 1.83 -9.91
CA GLU A 46 -5.19 0.92 -9.42
C GLU A 46 -5.50 1.14 -7.95
N ALA A 47 -4.46 1.33 -7.13
CA ALA A 47 -4.64 1.58 -5.71
C ALA A 47 -5.43 2.87 -5.47
N MET A 48 -5.08 3.94 -6.18
CA MET A 48 -5.79 5.21 -6.01
C MET A 48 -7.25 5.12 -6.44
N ASN A 49 -7.53 4.41 -7.53
CA ASN A 49 -8.91 4.16 -7.93
C ASN A 49 -9.69 3.42 -6.86
N CYS A 50 -9.11 2.36 -6.31
CA CYS A 50 -9.77 1.58 -5.26
C CYS A 50 -10.03 2.43 -4.02
N LEU A 51 -9.07 3.26 -3.62
CA LEU A 51 -9.22 4.09 -2.43
C LEU A 51 -10.24 5.20 -2.63
N ASN A 52 -10.48 5.61 -3.89
CA ASN A 52 -11.49 6.61 -4.19
C ASN A 52 -12.92 6.06 -4.14
N VAL A 53 -13.10 4.78 -4.48
CA VAL A 53 -14.44 4.19 -4.53
C VAL A 53 -14.81 3.45 -3.25
N LEU A 54 -13.83 3.08 -2.44
CA LEU A 54 -14.08 2.38 -1.19
C LEU A 54 -13.99 3.37 -0.02
N PRO A 55 -14.61 3.06 1.13
CA PRO A 55 -14.63 3.99 2.26
C PRO A 55 -13.32 4.00 3.02
N PHE A 56 -12.32 4.64 2.45
CA PHE A 56 -11.03 4.89 3.08
C PHE A 56 -10.81 6.38 3.29
N GLU A 57 -10.06 6.71 4.33
CA GLU A 57 -9.70 8.08 4.64
C GLU A 57 -8.24 8.16 5.06
N GLN A 58 -7.74 9.37 5.24
CA GLN A 58 -6.35 9.61 5.65
C GLN A 58 -5.35 8.93 4.71
N VAL A 59 -5.57 9.10 3.42
CA VAL A 59 -4.72 8.53 2.39
C VAL A 59 -3.45 9.35 2.27
N ASN A 60 -2.31 8.72 2.49
CA ASN A 60 -1.00 9.35 2.35
C ASN A 60 -0.18 8.56 1.34
N ILE A 61 0.53 9.26 0.50
CA ILE A 61 1.40 8.65 -0.50
C ILE A 61 2.82 9.16 -0.28
N ALA A 62 3.76 8.25 -0.17
CA ALA A 62 5.16 8.60 -0.07
C ALA A 62 5.93 7.84 -1.14
N GLN A 63 6.89 8.52 -1.75
CA GLN A 63 7.83 7.87 -2.65
C GLN A 63 9.12 7.64 -1.89
N VAL A 64 9.57 6.40 -1.86
CA VAL A 64 10.83 6.02 -1.22
C VAL A 64 11.81 5.62 -2.29
N GLN A 65 12.93 6.31 -2.36
CA GLN A 65 13.98 6.00 -3.31
C GLN A 65 15.21 5.56 -2.54
N VAL A 66 15.75 4.40 -2.91
CA VAL A 66 16.89 3.81 -2.24
C VAL A 66 18.02 3.65 -3.25
N ALA A 67 19.22 4.01 -2.85
CA ALA A 67 20.43 3.77 -3.63
C ALA A 67 21.36 2.91 -2.79
N LYS A 68 22.01 1.96 -3.44
CA LYS A 68 22.98 1.08 -2.77
C LYS A 68 24.37 1.35 -3.30
N GLY A 69 25.36 1.37 -2.39
CA GLY A 69 26.74 1.44 -2.77
C GLY A 69 27.21 0.14 -3.38
N LYS A 70 27.88 0.22 -4.50
CA LYS A 70 28.47 -0.95 -5.15
C LYS A 70 29.92 -0.70 -5.44
N LYS A 71 30.76 -1.65 -5.04
CA LYS A 71 32.19 -1.55 -5.30
C LYS A 71 32.48 -1.88 -6.76
N ALA A 72 33.16 -0.96 -7.44
CA ALA A 72 33.62 -1.15 -8.82
C ALA A 72 35.08 -0.80 -8.90
N GLY A 73 35.93 -1.82 -8.95
CA GLY A 73 37.38 -1.63 -8.89
C GLY A 73 37.78 -1.03 -7.54
N SER A 74 38.47 0.12 -7.56
CA SER A 74 38.87 0.81 -6.35
C SER A 74 37.85 1.87 -5.91
N TYR A 75 36.73 2.00 -6.62
CA TYR A 75 35.71 3.02 -6.34
C TYR A 75 34.42 2.38 -5.83
N HIS A 76 33.64 3.17 -5.09
CA HIS A 76 32.29 2.79 -4.69
C HIS A 76 31.33 3.68 -5.44
N LEU A 77 30.39 3.05 -6.15
CA LEU A 77 29.37 3.75 -6.91
C LEU A 77 28.01 3.56 -6.22
N MET A 78 27.21 4.61 -6.21
CA MET A 78 25.85 4.54 -5.73
C MET A 78 24.94 4.07 -6.86
N MET A 79 24.29 2.93 -6.66
CA MET A 79 23.38 2.35 -7.64
C MET A 79 21.95 2.63 -7.21
N GLY A 80 21.23 3.39 -8.02
CA GLY A 80 19.82 3.67 -7.76
C GLY A 80 18.98 2.44 -7.93
N GLN A 81 18.04 2.25 -7.00
CA GLN A 81 17.03 1.22 -7.10
C GLN A 81 15.74 1.86 -7.60
N ASN A 82 14.82 1.03 -8.10
CA ASN A 82 13.52 1.55 -8.52
C ASN A 82 12.81 2.19 -7.32
N PRO A 83 12.20 3.37 -7.51
CA PRO A 83 11.45 3.97 -6.42
C PRO A 83 10.24 3.12 -6.06
N VAL A 84 9.91 3.11 -4.78
CA VAL A 84 8.75 2.40 -4.26
C VAL A 84 7.75 3.43 -3.76
N TYR A 85 6.50 3.28 -4.14
CA TYR A 85 5.43 4.12 -3.65
C TYR A 85 4.75 3.41 -2.50
N VAL A 86 4.66 4.09 -1.37
CA VAL A 86 4.02 3.57 -0.16
C VAL A 86 2.74 4.38 0.06
N ILE A 87 1.61 3.71 -0.03
CA ILE A 87 0.30 4.34 0.17
C ILE A 87 -0.26 3.81 1.47
N SER A 88 -0.54 4.70 2.41
CA SER A 88 -1.15 4.33 3.67
C SER A 88 -2.53 4.97 3.77
N CYS A 89 -3.46 4.24 4.37
CA CYS A 89 -4.82 4.72 4.54
C CYS A 89 -5.47 3.98 5.70
N ARG A 90 -6.65 4.45 6.07
CA ARG A 90 -7.45 3.82 7.12
C ARG A 90 -8.88 3.70 6.64
N GLY A 91 -9.52 2.58 6.97
CA GLY A 91 -10.92 2.42 6.69
C GLY A 91 -11.74 3.50 7.39
N LYS A 92 -12.69 4.05 6.66
CA LYS A 92 -13.59 5.07 7.19
C LYS A 92 -14.87 4.37 7.63
N GLU A 93 -15.06 4.27 8.93
CA GLU A 93 -16.29 3.70 9.44
C GLU A 93 -17.40 4.72 9.30
N GLU A 94 -18.42 4.37 8.52
CA GLU A 94 -19.58 5.22 8.36
C GLU A 94 -20.55 4.96 9.50
N THR A 95 -20.91 6.03 10.19
CA THR A 95 -21.92 5.94 11.22
C THR A 95 -23.24 6.45 10.63
N ASN A 96 -24.25 5.63 10.70
CA ASN A 96 -25.59 6.06 10.34
C ASN A 96 -26.23 6.74 11.53
N GLU A 97 -26.53 7.96 11.37
CA GLU A 97 -27.21 8.72 12.41
C GLU A 97 -28.61 9.05 11.99
#